data_0c9620ceeefacd789cf91b2fb83d5f4a
#
_entry.id   0c9620ceeefacd789cf91b2fb83d5f4a
#
_cell.length_a   1.000
_cell.length_b   1.000
_cell.length_c   1.000
_cell.angle_alpha   90.00
_cell.angle_beta   90.00
_cell.angle_gamma   90.00
#
_symmetry.space_group_name_H-M   'P 1'
#
loop_
_entity.id
_entity.type
_entity.pdbx_description
1 polymer ?
#
loop_
_entity_poly.entity_id
_entity_poly.type
_entity_poly.pdbx_seq_one_letter_code
_entity_poly.pdbx_strand_id
1 'polypeptide(L)'
;MITLKEAKTRKDLKRFVLFPFSLYRKNKYWVPPIIKDEINNFDTKKNPVFKNADAQFFLAYKGRKIVGRVVAIINWYEINKQQIKKMRFGWFDVIDDIEVSKVLLNKVNEIGKQNNLEYIEGPVGFNNLDKTGVLIDGFEHLGTMITWYNHPYYKDHLEQLG
;
A
#
# COMPACT_ATOMS: atom_id res chain seq x y z
N MET A 1 5.79 10.54 -18.25
CA MET A 1 5.45 9.10 -18.29
C MET A 1 5.70 8.52 -16.91
N ILE A 2 4.74 7.75 -16.34
CA ILE A 2 4.87 7.03 -15.08
C ILE A 2 5.26 5.59 -15.41
N THR A 3 6.28 5.07 -14.72
CA THR A 3 6.71 3.67 -14.85
C THR A 3 6.58 2.96 -13.51
N LEU A 4 6.14 1.69 -13.54
CA LEU A 4 6.08 0.84 -12.35
C LEU A 4 7.29 -0.08 -12.28
N LYS A 5 7.80 -0.28 -11.06
CA LYS A 5 8.83 -1.25 -10.77
C LYS A 5 8.41 -2.07 -9.55
N GLU A 6 8.45 -3.39 -9.70
CA GLU A 6 8.29 -4.30 -8.58
C GLU A 6 9.56 -4.29 -7.69
N ALA A 7 9.38 -4.10 -6.39
CA ALA A 7 10.46 -4.06 -5.42
C ALA A 7 10.80 -5.49 -4.94
N LYS A 8 11.64 -6.18 -5.69
CA LYS A 8 12.04 -7.59 -5.42
C LYS A 8 13.31 -7.71 -4.58
N THR A 9 14.20 -6.73 -4.68
CA THR A 9 15.47 -6.77 -3.97
C THR A 9 15.38 -6.11 -2.60
N ARG A 10 16.26 -6.48 -1.66
CA ARG A 10 16.35 -5.80 -0.36
C ARG A 10 16.57 -4.29 -0.50
N LYS A 11 17.31 -3.86 -1.53
CA LYS A 11 17.53 -2.44 -1.84
C LYS A 11 16.24 -1.76 -2.29
N ASP A 12 15.43 -2.43 -3.12
CA ASP A 12 14.15 -1.88 -3.57
C ASP A 12 13.14 -1.84 -2.42
N LEU A 13 13.07 -2.88 -1.56
CA LEU A 13 12.23 -2.87 -0.35
C LEU A 13 12.63 -1.74 0.61
N LYS A 14 13.92 -1.48 0.78
CA LYS A 14 14.36 -0.33 1.58
C LYS A 14 13.86 1.00 0.97
N ARG A 15 13.91 1.16 -0.35
CA ARG A 15 13.36 2.35 -1.03
C ARG A 15 11.85 2.44 -0.85
N PHE A 16 11.16 1.31 -0.92
CA PHE A 16 9.72 1.21 -0.70
C PHE A 16 9.34 1.69 0.71
N VAL A 17 10.04 1.21 1.75
CA VAL A 17 9.82 1.61 3.15
C VAL A 17 10.16 3.08 3.38
N LEU A 18 11.19 3.61 2.73
CA LEU A 18 11.66 4.98 2.93
C LEU A 18 10.86 6.04 2.15
N PHE A 19 10.05 5.66 1.17
CA PHE A 19 9.29 6.64 0.37
C PHE A 19 8.41 7.58 1.20
N PRO A 20 7.58 7.12 2.17
CA PRO A 20 6.75 8.02 2.98
C PRO A 20 7.55 8.99 3.83
N PHE A 21 8.79 8.67 4.22
CA PHE A 21 9.67 9.61 4.95
C PHE A 21 9.99 10.85 4.11
N SER A 22 10.04 10.73 2.80
CA SER A 22 10.19 11.88 1.90
C SER A 22 8.87 12.57 1.62
N LEU A 23 7.78 11.80 1.48
CA LEU A 23 6.45 12.31 1.19
C LEU A 23 5.90 13.17 2.34
N TYR A 24 6.05 12.68 3.59
CA TYR A 24 5.54 13.34 4.80
C TYR A 24 6.59 14.19 5.53
N ARG A 25 7.75 14.43 4.94
CA ARG A 25 8.90 15.10 5.59
C ARG A 25 8.57 16.39 6.33
N LYS A 26 7.60 17.17 5.81
CA LYS A 26 7.19 18.44 6.39
C LYS A 26 5.94 18.34 7.28
N ASN A 27 5.40 17.15 7.43
CA ASN A 27 4.19 16.92 8.20
C ASN A 27 4.53 16.56 9.64
N LYS A 28 4.14 17.40 10.59
CA LYS A 28 4.43 17.23 12.02
C LYS A 28 3.51 16.20 12.72
N TYR A 29 2.44 15.79 12.05
CA TYR A 29 1.46 14.85 12.61
C TYR A 29 1.65 13.42 12.11
N TRP A 30 2.44 13.24 11.06
CA TRP A 30 2.80 11.92 10.59
C TRP A 30 3.82 11.26 11.53
N VAL A 31 3.47 10.09 12.05
CA VAL A 31 4.36 9.28 12.90
C VAL A 31 5.06 8.23 12.04
N PRO A 32 6.38 8.33 11.83
CA PRO A 32 7.11 7.39 11.02
C PRO A 32 7.14 5.99 11.65
N PRO A 33 6.99 4.93 10.84
CA PRO A 33 7.17 3.57 11.33
C PRO A 33 8.65 3.28 11.66
N ILE A 34 8.90 2.25 12.47
CA ILE A 34 10.23 1.73 12.70
C ILE A 34 10.67 0.98 11.43
N ILE A 35 11.67 1.52 10.74
CA ILE A 35 12.12 1.02 9.43
C ILE A 35 12.47 -0.48 9.46
N LYS A 36 13.12 -0.95 10.53
CA LYS A 36 13.50 -2.36 10.69
C LYS A 36 12.27 -3.26 10.77
N ASP A 37 11.24 -2.83 11.47
CA ASP A 37 10.00 -3.59 11.67
C ASP A 37 9.19 -3.63 10.37
N GLU A 38 9.08 -2.50 9.64
CA GLU A 38 8.47 -2.48 8.31
C GLU A 38 9.17 -3.43 7.33
N ILE A 39 10.52 -3.44 7.30
CA ILE A 39 11.27 -4.37 6.45
C ILE A 39 11.01 -5.83 6.87
N ASN A 40 10.92 -6.12 8.17
CA ASN A 40 10.61 -7.45 8.67
C ASN A 40 9.18 -7.88 8.34
N ASN A 41 8.22 -6.96 8.35
CA ASN A 41 6.83 -7.22 7.94
C ASN A 41 6.75 -7.70 6.49
N PHE A 42 7.68 -7.29 5.64
CA PHE A 42 7.75 -7.68 4.22
C PHE A 42 8.66 -8.87 3.94
N ASP A 43 9.31 -9.42 4.97
CA ASP A 43 10.20 -10.57 4.85
C ASP A 43 9.37 -11.88 4.93
N THR A 44 9.27 -12.57 3.80
CA THR A 44 8.52 -13.85 3.70
C THR A 44 9.03 -14.95 4.62
N LYS A 45 10.29 -14.84 5.10
CA LYS A 45 10.88 -15.80 6.04
C LYS A 45 10.59 -15.47 7.50
N LYS A 46 10.24 -14.20 7.79
CA LYS A 46 10.04 -13.72 9.16
C LYS A 46 8.57 -13.52 9.52
N ASN A 47 7.80 -12.99 8.58
CA ASN A 47 6.39 -12.73 8.83
C ASN A 47 5.55 -13.98 8.52
N PRO A 48 4.90 -14.58 9.54
CA PRO A 48 4.10 -15.80 9.37
C PRO A 48 2.87 -15.62 8.47
N VAL A 49 2.45 -14.39 8.20
CA VAL A 49 1.30 -14.09 7.32
C VAL A 49 1.50 -14.69 5.92
N PHE A 50 2.73 -14.77 5.45
CA PHE A 50 3.08 -15.34 4.13
C PHE A 50 2.86 -16.85 4.02
N LYS A 51 2.42 -17.52 5.08
CA LYS A 51 1.92 -18.90 4.98
C LYS A 51 0.54 -18.96 4.29
N ASN A 52 -0.22 -17.88 4.34
CA ASN A 52 -1.58 -17.80 3.83
C ASN A 52 -1.83 -16.53 2.97
N ALA A 53 -0.79 -15.81 2.60
CA ALA A 53 -0.90 -14.62 1.77
C ALA A 53 0.29 -14.48 0.83
N ASP A 54 0.03 -13.91 -0.34
CA ASP A 54 1.06 -13.41 -1.26
C ASP A 54 1.01 -11.90 -1.31
N ALA A 55 2.17 -11.28 -1.48
CA ALA A 55 2.26 -9.84 -1.64
C ALA A 55 3.28 -9.45 -2.71
N GLN A 56 2.92 -8.45 -3.51
CA GLN A 56 3.81 -7.82 -4.49
C GLN A 56 3.90 -6.32 -4.18
N PHE A 57 5.11 -5.80 -4.21
CA PHE A 57 5.43 -4.43 -3.79
C PHE A 57 5.77 -3.59 -5.02
N PHE A 58 5.03 -2.51 -5.26
CA PHE A 58 5.25 -1.68 -6.43
C PHE A 58 5.65 -0.26 -6.06
N LEU A 59 6.63 0.26 -6.79
CA LEU A 59 7.06 1.65 -6.77
C LEU A 59 6.70 2.30 -8.11
N ALA A 60 6.04 3.45 -8.06
CA ALA A 60 5.80 4.29 -9.23
C ALA A 60 6.89 5.35 -9.35
N TYR A 61 7.37 5.57 -10.56
CA TYR A 61 8.43 6.52 -10.88
C TYR A 61 7.99 7.54 -11.92
N LYS A 62 8.38 8.80 -11.75
CA LYS A 62 8.49 9.82 -12.80
C LYS A 62 9.97 10.10 -13.04
N GLY A 63 10.51 9.63 -14.15
CA GLY A 63 11.94 9.61 -14.39
C GLY A 63 12.68 8.80 -13.32
N ARG A 64 13.57 9.45 -12.56
CA ARG A 64 14.34 8.80 -11.47
C ARG A 64 13.69 8.94 -10.09
N LYS A 65 12.62 9.73 -9.97
CA LYS A 65 11.98 10.04 -8.69
C LYS A 65 10.86 9.06 -8.40
N ILE A 66 10.84 8.49 -7.19
CA ILE A 66 9.70 7.72 -6.69
C ILE A 66 8.57 8.71 -6.39
N VAL A 67 7.38 8.41 -6.88
CA VAL A 67 6.18 9.26 -6.76
C VAL A 67 5.00 8.53 -6.13
N GLY A 68 5.10 7.22 -5.93
CA GLY A 68 4.08 6.44 -5.25
C GLY A 68 4.54 5.02 -4.95
N ARG A 69 3.80 4.37 -4.04
CA ARG A 69 3.98 2.96 -3.69
C ARG A 69 2.65 2.30 -3.39
N VAL A 70 2.58 0.99 -3.56
CA VAL A 70 1.45 0.15 -3.14
C VAL A 70 1.92 -1.28 -2.92
N VAL A 71 1.29 -1.97 -1.97
CA VAL A 71 1.38 -3.44 -1.84
C VAL A 71 0.09 -4.04 -2.38
N ALA A 72 0.21 -4.94 -3.32
CA ALA A 72 -0.86 -5.80 -3.80
C ALA A 72 -0.85 -7.10 -2.99
N ILE A 73 -1.97 -7.47 -2.35
CA ILE A 73 -2.04 -8.56 -1.38
C ILE A 73 -3.14 -9.54 -1.77
N ILE A 74 -2.81 -10.82 -1.84
CA ILE A 74 -3.77 -11.91 -1.96
C ILE A 74 -3.81 -12.65 -0.63
N ASN A 75 -4.97 -12.67 0.03
CA ASN A 75 -5.17 -13.45 1.24
C ASN A 75 -5.86 -14.77 0.89
N TRP A 76 -5.07 -15.84 0.79
CA TRP A 76 -5.56 -17.16 0.41
C TRP A 76 -6.51 -17.78 1.43
N TYR A 77 -6.45 -17.37 2.71
CA TYR A 77 -7.40 -17.83 3.71
C TYR A 77 -8.81 -17.27 3.42
N GLU A 78 -8.92 -16.00 3.08
CA GLU A 78 -10.21 -15.39 2.69
C GLU A 78 -10.78 -16.07 1.45
N ILE A 79 -9.94 -16.32 0.44
CA ILE A 79 -10.38 -16.94 -0.81
C ILE A 79 -10.77 -18.40 -0.61
N ASN A 80 -9.92 -19.21 0.04
CA ASN A 80 -10.09 -20.66 0.09
C ASN A 80 -11.01 -21.13 1.22
N LYS A 81 -11.06 -20.40 2.35
CA LYS A 81 -11.84 -20.79 3.52
C LYS A 81 -13.13 -19.97 3.67
N GLN A 82 -13.08 -18.68 3.39
CA GLN A 82 -14.25 -17.82 3.50
C GLN A 82 -14.98 -17.61 2.18
N GLN A 83 -14.43 -18.10 1.06
CA GLN A 83 -14.97 -17.94 -0.30
C GLN A 83 -15.15 -16.47 -0.72
N ILE A 84 -14.29 -15.59 -0.19
CA ILE A 84 -14.30 -14.15 -0.50
C ILE A 84 -13.23 -13.88 -1.56
N LYS A 85 -13.63 -13.70 -2.80
CA LYS A 85 -12.75 -13.49 -3.96
C LYS A 85 -12.34 -12.03 -4.11
N LYS A 86 -11.60 -11.50 -3.14
CA LYS A 86 -11.12 -10.11 -3.17
C LYS A 86 -9.60 -10.03 -3.22
N MET A 87 -9.12 -8.96 -3.85
CA MET A 87 -7.75 -8.50 -3.81
C MET A 87 -7.64 -7.39 -2.78
N ARG A 88 -6.62 -7.41 -1.92
CA ARG A 88 -6.31 -6.31 -1.02
C ARG A 88 -5.21 -5.42 -1.56
N PHE A 89 -5.22 -4.14 -1.21
CA PHE A 89 -4.06 -3.26 -1.37
C PHE A 89 -3.81 -2.48 -0.09
N GLY A 90 -2.54 -2.27 0.24
CA GLY A 90 -2.12 -1.51 1.41
C GLY A 90 -0.84 -0.75 1.16
N TRP A 91 -0.31 -0.07 2.19
CA TRP A 91 0.88 0.79 2.05
C TRP A 91 0.79 1.68 0.80
N PHE A 92 -0.41 2.21 0.58
CA PHE A 92 -0.71 3.09 -0.53
C PHE A 92 -0.30 4.52 -0.17
N ASP A 93 0.81 4.97 -0.74
CA ASP A 93 1.31 6.33 -0.58
C ASP A 93 1.63 6.92 -1.95
N VAL A 94 1.14 8.12 -2.22
CA VAL A 94 1.25 8.79 -3.51
C VAL A 94 1.46 10.29 -3.34
N ILE A 95 2.11 10.92 -4.31
CA ILE A 95 2.07 12.38 -4.44
C ILE A 95 0.69 12.83 -4.93
N ASP A 96 0.38 14.12 -4.83
CA ASP A 96 -0.86 14.71 -5.37
C ASP A 96 -0.85 14.71 -6.91
N ASP A 97 -1.14 13.53 -7.46
CA ASP A 97 -1.23 13.26 -8.89
C ASP A 97 -2.06 12.00 -9.11
N ILE A 98 -3.29 12.19 -9.54
CA ILE A 98 -4.26 11.11 -9.73
C ILE A 98 -3.78 10.03 -10.73
N GLU A 99 -2.96 10.37 -11.71
CA GLU A 99 -2.42 9.40 -12.65
C GLU A 99 -1.46 8.42 -11.98
N VAL A 100 -0.76 8.83 -10.90
CA VAL A 100 0.05 7.93 -10.08
C VAL A 100 -0.83 6.93 -9.34
N SER A 101 -1.90 7.40 -8.71
CA SER A 101 -2.89 6.54 -8.02
C SER A 101 -3.50 5.54 -8.99
N LYS A 102 -3.96 6.03 -10.14
CA LYS A 102 -4.56 5.22 -11.21
C LYS A 102 -3.65 4.09 -11.71
N VAL A 103 -2.38 4.40 -11.98
CA VAL A 103 -1.43 3.40 -12.46
C VAL A 103 -1.16 2.32 -11.40
N LEU A 104 -1.05 2.70 -10.12
CA LEU A 104 -0.86 1.78 -9.00
C LEU A 104 -2.09 0.88 -8.78
N LEU A 105 -3.28 1.46 -8.71
CA LEU A 105 -4.53 0.70 -8.51
C LEU A 105 -4.87 -0.19 -9.71
N ASN A 106 -4.61 0.27 -10.93
CA ASN A 106 -4.74 -0.56 -12.12
C ASN A 106 -3.83 -1.78 -12.06
N LYS A 107 -2.61 -1.65 -11.51
CA LYS A 107 -1.72 -2.80 -11.33
C LYS A 107 -2.24 -3.79 -10.30
N VAL A 108 -2.80 -3.32 -9.19
CA VAL A 108 -3.47 -4.17 -8.19
C VAL A 108 -4.64 -4.92 -8.85
N ASN A 109 -5.49 -4.20 -9.59
CA ASN A 109 -6.65 -4.78 -10.27
C ASN A 109 -6.25 -5.81 -11.34
N GLU A 110 -5.18 -5.54 -12.10
CA GLU A 110 -4.61 -6.49 -13.07
C GLU A 110 -4.22 -7.82 -12.39
N ILE A 111 -3.52 -7.74 -11.24
CA ILE A 111 -3.12 -8.94 -10.48
C ILE A 111 -4.35 -9.66 -9.94
N GLY A 112 -5.36 -8.93 -9.44
CA GLY A 112 -6.61 -9.51 -8.99
C GLY A 112 -7.31 -10.29 -10.10
N LYS A 113 -7.44 -9.71 -11.29
CA LYS A 113 -8.05 -10.37 -12.46
C LYS A 113 -7.27 -11.62 -12.90
N GLN A 114 -5.94 -11.57 -12.88
CA GLN A 114 -5.10 -12.73 -13.20
C GLN A 114 -5.29 -13.90 -12.23
N ASN A 115 -5.76 -13.62 -11.00
CA ASN A 115 -6.05 -14.60 -9.96
C ASN A 115 -7.55 -14.89 -9.80
N ASN A 116 -8.39 -14.47 -10.76
CA ASN A 116 -9.85 -14.66 -10.74
C ASN A 116 -10.53 -14.03 -9.50
N LEU A 117 -10.02 -12.89 -9.03
CA LEU A 117 -10.59 -12.12 -7.95
C LEU A 117 -11.58 -11.09 -8.50
N GLU A 118 -12.67 -10.85 -7.79
CA GLU A 118 -13.84 -10.13 -8.30
C GLU A 118 -13.74 -8.62 -8.06
N TYR A 119 -13.07 -8.19 -6.97
CA TYR A 119 -12.92 -6.78 -6.61
C TYR A 119 -11.64 -6.53 -5.83
N ILE A 120 -11.28 -5.25 -5.70
CA ILE A 120 -10.16 -4.78 -4.86
C ILE A 120 -10.71 -4.07 -3.62
N GLU A 121 -10.04 -4.24 -2.49
CA GLU A 121 -10.39 -3.61 -1.21
C GLU A 121 -9.14 -2.98 -0.59
N GLY A 122 -9.27 -1.76 -0.10
CA GLY A 122 -8.16 -1.08 0.58
C GLY A 122 -8.37 0.44 0.70
N PRO A 123 -7.39 1.13 1.28
CA PRO A 123 -6.14 0.59 1.83
C PRO A 123 -6.37 -0.27 3.08
N VAL A 124 -5.77 -1.45 3.11
CA VAL A 124 -5.80 -2.36 4.24
C VAL A 124 -4.54 -3.23 4.23
N GLY A 125 -4.04 -3.64 5.38
CA GLY A 125 -2.89 -4.53 5.48
C GLY A 125 -3.21 -5.99 5.21
N PHE A 126 -2.37 -6.89 5.70
CA PHE A 126 -2.53 -8.34 5.51
C PHE A 126 -3.78 -8.90 6.19
N ASN A 127 -4.22 -8.27 7.27
CA ASN A 127 -5.41 -8.66 8.04
C ASN A 127 -6.19 -7.43 8.51
N ASN A 128 -7.39 -7.64 9.09
CA ASN A 128 -8.27 -6.55 9.51
C ASN A 128 -7.82 -5.82 10.79
N LEU A 129 -6.76 -6.31 11.46
CA LEU A 129 -6.14 -5.65 12.61
C LEU A 129 -4.93 -4.78 12.19
N ASP A 130 -4.53 -4.86 10.93
CA ASP A 130 -3.54 -3.95 10.37
C ASP A 130 -4.16 -2.58 10.09
N LYS A 131 -3.32 -1.60 9.79
CA LYS A 131 -3.76 -0.27 9.39
C LYS A 131 -4.75 -0.33 8.22
N THR A 132 -5.88 0.33 8.36
CA THR A 132 -7.01 0.26 7.43
C THR A 132 -7.59 1.64 7.14
N GLY A 133 -8.06 1.83 5.91
CA GLY A 133 -8.78 3.02 5.46
C GLY A 133 -7.89 4.22 5.16
N VAL A 134 -8.53 5.35 4.92
CA VAL A 134 -7.91 6.66 4.72
C VAL A 134 -8.42 7.66 5.75
N LEU A 135 -7.54 8.53 6.20
CA LEU A 135 -7.90 9.66 7.02
C LEU A 135 -8.66 10.67 6.15
N ILE A 136 -9.85 11.06 6.59
CA ILE A 136 -10.71 12.03 5.89
C ILE A 136 -10.94 13.32 6.71
N ASP A 137 -10.63 13.27 8.00
CA ASP A 137 -10.74 14.38 8.95
C ASP A 137 -9.70 14.21 10.06
N GLY A 138 -9.37 15.30 10.81
CA GLY A 138 -8.41 15.26 11.90
C GLY A 138 -6.94 15.25 11.47
N PHE A 139 -6.62 15.83 10.31
CA PHE A 139 -5.25 15.90 9.78
C PHE A 139 -4.27 16.67 10.68
N GLU A 140 -4.80 17.47 11.62
CA GLU A 140 -4.07 18.24 12.61
C GLU A 140 -3.80 17.48 13.91
N HIS A 141 -4.10 16.19 13.97
CA HIS A 141 -3.84 15.32 15.12
C HIS A 141 -2.79 14.25 14.79
N LEU A 142 -2.03 13.85 15.81
CA LEU A 142 -1.13 12.71 15.69
C LEU A 142 -1.93 11.44 15.41
N GLY A 143 -1.52 10.70 14.38
CA GLY A 143 -2.11 9.40 14.07
C GLY A 143 -1.84 8.37 15.16
N THR A 144 -2.69 7.35 15.25
CA THR A 144 -2.47 6.18 16.10
C THR A 144 -1.65 5.12 15.37
N MET A 145 -1.18 4.11 16.11
CA MET A 145 -0.39 3.02 15.51
C MET A 145 -1.22 2.12 14.56
N ILE A 146 -2.54 2.15 14.67
CA ILE A 146 -3.46 1.30 13.89
C ILE A 146 -4.16 2.01 12.74
N THR A 147 -3.87 3.29 12.51
CA THR A 147 -4.45 4.07 11.41
C THR A 147 -3.37 4.56 10.47
N TRP A 148 -3.71 4.66 9.18
CA TRP A 148 -2.87 5.35 8.23
C TRP A 148 -2.99 6.86 8.45
N TYR A 149 -1.85 7.57 8.34
CA TYR A 149 -1.85 9.00 8.08
C TYR A 149 -1.67 9.19 6.57
N ASN A 150 -2.47 10.02 5.96
CA ASN A 150 -2.38 10.35 4.55
C ASN A 150 -2.66 11.83 4.30
N HIS A 151 -2.34 12.32 3.12
CA HIS A 151 -2.71 13.66 2.70
C HIS A 151 -4.21 13.74 2.35
N PRO A 152 -4.85 14.93 2.46
CA PRO A 152 -6.29 15.12 2.18
C PRO A 152 -6.73 14.63 0.80
N TYR A 153 -5.90 14.81 -0.24
CA TYR A 153 -6.24 14.43 -1.62
C TYR A 153 -6.41 12.92 -1.85
N TYR A 154 -6.03 12.07 -0.89
CA TYR A 154 -6.21 10.60 -1.04
C TYR A 154 -7.68 10.21 -1.16
N LYS A 155 -8.56 10.86 -0.40
CA LYS A 155 -10.01 10.67 -0.49
C LYS A 155 -10.48 10.90 -1.94
N ASP A 156 -10.16 12.07 -2.49
CA ASP A 156 -10.60 12.46 -3.83
C ASP A 156 -10.05 11.52 -4.91
N HIS A 157 -8.78 11.09 -4.78
CA HIS A 157 -8.17 10.12 -5.69
C HIS A 157 -8.91 8.77 -5.67
N LEU A 158 -9.23 8.26 -4.47
CA LEU A 158 -9.88 6.95 -4.34
C LEU A 158 -11.35 7.02 -4.79
N GLU A 159 -12.09 8.08 -4.44
CA GLU A 159 -13.48 8.28 -4.89
C GLU A 159 -13.59 8.40 -6.43
N GLN A 160 -12.61 9.04 -7.08
CA GLN A 160 -12.61 9.18 -8.55
C GLN A 160 -12.20 7.89 -9.27
N LEU A 161 -11.45 7.01 -8.62
CA LEU A 161 -10.93 5.79 -9.24
C LEU A 161 -11.76 4.53 -8.91
N GLY A 162 -12.77 4.64 -8.05
CA GLY A 162 -13.73 3.60 -7.70
C GLY A 162 -13.28 2.78 -6.52
#